data_6e644629ee472196f48029a9a3688fbd
#
_entry.id   6e644629ee472196f48029a9a3688fbd
#
_cell.length_a   1.000
_cell.length_b   1.000
_cell.length_c   1.000
_cell.angle_alpha   90.00
_cell.angle_beta   90.00
_cell.angle_gamma   90.00
#
_symmetry.space_group_name_H-M   'P 1'
#
loop_
_entity.id
_entity.type
_entity.pdbx_description
1 polymer ?
#
loop_
_entity_poly.entity_id
_entity_poly.type
_entity_poly.pdbx_seq_one_letter_code
_entity_poly.pdbx_strand_id
1 'polypeptide(L)'
;TQRRNLIEDDKKTDIKKKTGVDIDEWVEELPKHDKSLAKKLVKAIVSNDGIENEKAAELASFVKDSFQFTSFKELAAEMEEKVTSNAELLNLLNEWKVIEAREMYKLAEVRVQTIKKFQENIDNDAKEVPVMHNFFVQFPWLLDPRIMNFKDEVRYSTLLRERFDDSKLPDVDRRLDFLCHNFVGQLFIIELKRPSKVLSSDELEQAMEYVDFIQKHLGNENINKVSCYLIGKKLSDSSIVQRKAKSYRESGDVIIRTYDELLSAAMKYHSEFIEKYEEINRNK
;
A
#
# COMPACT_ATOMS: atom_id res chain seq x y z
N THR A 1 -30.64 33.55 -22.68
CA THR A 1 -30.73 32.80 -21.41
C THR A 1 -31.29 31.39 -21.64
N GLN A 2 -32.45 31.18 -22.30
CA GLN A 2 -33.05 29.86 -22.54
C GLN A 2 -32.16 28.92 -23.37
N ARG A 3 -31.53 29.41 -24.45
CA ARG A 3 -30.62 28.58 -25.27
C ARG A 3 -29.37 28.14 -24.55
N ARG A 4 -28.85 28.93 -23.61
CA ARG A 4 -27.67 28.61 -22.82
C ARG A 4 -28.00 27.54 -21.78
N ASN A 5 -29.15 27.61 -21.13
CA ASN A 5 -29.62 26.60 -20.19
C ASN A 5 -29.81 25.23 -20.87
N LEU A 6 -30.34 25.19 -22.09
CA LEU A 6 -30.49 23.97 -22.88
C LEU A 6 -29.13 23.30 -23.17
N ILE A 7 -28.12 24.10 -23.53
CA ILE A 7 -26.78 23.56 -23.80
C ILE A 7 -26.13 23.02 -22.52
N GLU A 8 -26.30 23.71 -21.40
CA GLU A 8 -25.79 23.24 -20.09
C GLU A 8 -26.47 21.92 -19.66
N ASP A 9 -27.78 21.81 -19.85
CA ASP A 9 -28.56 20.60 -19.52
C ASP A 9 -28.18 19.42 -20.43
N ASP A 10 -28.00 19.67 -21.74
CA ASP A 10 -27.52 18.66 -22.68
C ASP A 10 -26.13 18.14 -22.30
N LYS A 11 -25.20 19.02 -21.94
CA LYS A 11 -23.87 18.63 -21.48
C LYS A 11 -23.91 17.82 -20.18
N LYS A 12 -24.71 18.22 -19.21
CA LYS A 12 -24.89 17.48 -17.96
C LYS A 12 -25.44 16.07 -18.22
N THR A 13 -26.41 15.96 -19.12
CA THR A 13 -27.00 14.68 -19.51
C THR A 13 -25.94 13.78 -20.18
N ASP A 14 -25.13 14.32 -21.07
CA ASP A 14 -24.05 13.60 -21.74
C ASP A 14 -22.95 13.17 -20.75
N ILE A 15 -22.58 14.02 -19.81
CA ILE A 15 -21.64 13.68 -18.74
C ILE A 15 -22.17 12.48 -17.95
N LYS A 16 -23.42 12.53 -17.48
CA LYS A 16 -24.04 11.43 -16.75
C LYS A 16 -24.07 10.14 -17.56
N LYS A 17 -24.42 10.22 -18.84
CA LYS A 17 -24.48 9.06 -19.75
C LYS A 17 -23.11 8.41 -19.98
N LYS A 18 -22.06 9.21 -20.15
CA LYS A 18 -20.72 8.73 -20.49
C LYS A 18 -19.90 8.28 -19.26
N THR A 19 -20.04 8.97 -18.14
CA THR A 19 -19.23 8.74 -16.92
C THR A 19 -19.99 8.01 -15.82
N GLY A 20 -21.30 7.90 -15.91
CA GLY A 20 -22.16 7.44 -14.82
C GLY A 20 -22.28 8.43 -13.66
N VAL A 21 -21.69 9.62 -13.77
CA VAL A 21 -21.64 10.63 -12.70
C VAL A 21 -22.74 11.67 -12.92
N ASP A 22 -23.64 11.77 -11.96
CA ASP A 22 -24.54 12.92 -11.84
C ASP A 22 -23.78 14.05 -11.11
N ILE A 23 -23.36 15.06 -11.88
CA ILE A 23 -22.50 16.13 -11.33
C ILE A 23 -23.24 17.05 -10.36
N ASP A 24 -24.56 17.21 -10.50
CA ASP A 24 -25.34 18.00 -9.57
C ASP A 24 -25.52 17.26 -8.24
N GLU A 25 -25.83 15.95 -8.29
CA GLU A 25 -25.92 15.08 -7.12
C GLU A 25 -24.58 15.00 -6.39
N TRP A 26 -23.50 14.75 -7.12
CA TRP A 26 -22.16 14.75 -6.55
C TRP A 26 -21.82 16.05 -5.81
N VAL A 27 -22.11 17.21 -6.41
CA VAL A 27 -21.82 18.50 -5.77
C VAL A 27 -22.66 18.66 -4.49
N GLU A 28 -23.90 18.18 -4.45
CA GLU A 28 -24.73 18.26 -3.25
C GLU A 28 -24.29 17.32 -2.12
N GLU A 29 -23.59 16.25 -2.43
CA GLU A 29 -22.97 15.33 -1.44
C GLU A 29 -21.73 15.90 -0.77
N LEU A 30 -21.06 16.90 -1.38
CA LEU A 30 -19.84 17.49 -0.85
C LEU A 30 -20.06 18.24 0.49
N PRO A 31 -19.02 18.35 1.34
CA PRO A 31 -19.04 19.24 2.50
C PRO A 31 -19.37 20.68 2.11
N LYS A 32 -20.04 21.41 2.99
CA LYS A 32 -20.51 22.80 2.70
C LYS A 32 -19.42 23.74 2.19
N HIS A 33 -18.20 23.62 2.70
CA HIS A 33 -17.07 24.46 2.31
C HIS A 33 -16.56 24.13 0.90
N ASP A 34 -16.74 22.90 0.41
CA ASP A 34 -16.28 22.46 -0.90
C ASP A 34 -17.32 22.73 -2.01
N LYS A 35 -18.62 22.84 -1.65
CA LYS A 35 -19.71 22.99 -2.63
C LYS A 35 -19.59 24.23 -3.51
N SER A 36 -19.16 25.36 -2.96
CA SER A 36 -19.02 26.61 -3.71
C SER A 36 -18.01 26.46 -4.83
N LEU A 37 -16.82 25.93 -4.48
CA LEU A 37 -15.74 25.71 -5.43
C LEU A 37 -16.12 24.69 -6.49
N ALA A 38 -16.70 23.55 -6.10
CA ALA A 38 -17.15 22.52 -7.03
C ALA A 38 -18.20 23.05 -8.02
N LYS A 39 -19.21 23.83 -7.55
CA LYS A 39 -20.22 24.47 -8.39
C LYS A 39 -19.59 25.40 -9.43
N LYS A 40 -18.57 26.18 -9.07
CA LYS A 40 -17.86 27.08 -10.01
C LYS A 40 -17.10 26.29 -11.08
N LEU A 41 -16.36 25.26 -10.70
CA LEU A 41 -15.61 24.42 -11.66
C LEU A 41 -16.56 23.68 -12.61
N VAL A 42 -17.62 23.06 -12.09
CA VAL A 42 -18.64 22.40 -12.93
C VAL A 42 -19.28 23.40 -13.89
N LYS A 43 -19.69 24.56 -13.38
CA LYS A 43 -20.27 25.60 -14.22
C LYS A 43 -19.32 26.07 -15.34
N ALA A 44 -18.04 26.24 -15.03
CA ALA A 44 -17.03 26.60 -16.04
C ALA A 44 -16.91 25.55 -17.16
N ILE A 45 -17.10 24.27 -16.85
CA ILE A 45 -17.08 23.17 -17.83
C ILE A 45 -18.37 23.17 -18.68
N VAL A 46 -19.55 23.20 -18.04
CA VAL A 46 -20.81 22.99 -18.75
C VAL A 46 -21.27 24.21 -19.52
N SER A 47 -20.98 25.43 -19.04
CA SER A 47 -21.38 26.67 -19.70
C SER A 47 -20.42 27.14 -20.80
N ASN A 48 -19.41 26.36 -21.12
CA ASN A 48 -18.41 26.70 -22.13
C ASN A 48 -18.79 26.14 -23.51
N ASP A 49 -19.21 26.99 -24.41
CA ASP A 49 -19.58 26.59 -25.76
C ASP A 49 -18.43 26.03 -26.59
N GLY A 50 -17.16 26.36 -26.26
CA GLY A 50 -15.97 25.83 -26.91
C GLY A 50 -15.49 24.47 -26.46
N ILE A 51 -16.12 23.89 -25.43
CA ILE A 51 -15.81 22.53 -24.96
C ILE A 51 -16.86 21.57 -25.52
N GLU A 52 -16.41 20.63 -26.35
CA GLU A 52 -17.28 19.57 -26.86
C GLU A 52 -17.76 18.64 -25.71
N ASN A 53 -18.92 18.01 -25.89
CA ASN A 53 -19.55 17.18 -24.86
C ASN A 53 -18.64 16.05 -24.37
N GLU A 54 -17.84 15.46 -25.25
CA GLU A 54 -16.89 14.42 -24.89
C GLU A 54 -15.81 14.94 -23.94
N LYS A 55 -15.24 16.08 -24.30
CA LYS A 55 -14.24 16.74 -23.47
C LYS A 55 -14.80 17.26 -22.14
N ALA A 56 -16.04 17.72 -22.15
CA ALA A 56 -16.75 18.13 -20.92
C ALA A 56 -16.91 16.95 -19.96
N ALA A 57 -17.22 15.74 -20.48
CA ALA A 57 -17.33 14.53 -19.67
C ALA A 57 -15.99 14.13 -19.05
N GLU A 58 -14.88 14.15 -19.82
CA GLU A 58 -13.54 13.89 -19.30
C GLU A 58 -13.14 14.88 -18.20
N LEU A 59 -13.38 16.19 -18.44
CA LEU A 59 -13.01 17.23 -17.48
C LEU A 59 -13.85 17.16 -16.20
N ALA A 60 -15.13 16.85 -16.30
CA ALA A 60 -16.00 16.71 -15.14
C ALA A 60 -15.60 15.50 -14.27
N SER A 61 -15.29 14.36 -14.91
CA SER A 61 -14.76 13.19 -14.21
C SER A 61 -13.43 13.50 -13.52
N PHE A 62 -12.51 14.13 -14.25
CA PHE A 62 -11.21 14.52 -13.72
C PHE A 62 -11.32 15.46 -12.51
N VAL A 63 -12.18 16.46 -12.57
CA VAL A 63 -12.44 17.39 -11.45
C VAL A 63 -12.99 16.61 -10.25
N LYS A 64 -13.98 15.73 -10.46
CA LYS A 64 -14.55 14.90 -9.40
C LYS A 64 -13.50 14.07 -8.71
N ASP A 65 -12.65 13.37 -9.48
CA ASP A 65 -11.61 12.50 -8.94
C ASP A 65 -10.53 13.30 -8.21
N SER A 66 -10.15 14.48 -8.75
CA SER A 66 -9.18 15.37 -8.13
C SER A 66 -9.70 16.02 -6.83
N PHE A 67 -11.02 16.16 -6.67
CA PHE A 67 -11.64 16.74 -5.47
C PHE A 67 -11.44 15.93 -4.20
N GLN A 68 -10.95 14.69 -4.30
CA GLN A 68 -10.55 13.86 -3.17
C GLN A 68 -9.26 14.37 -2.51
N PHE A 69 -8.44 15.15 -3.23
CA PHE A 69 -7.14 15.60 -2.77
C PHE A 69 -7.21 17.03 -2.19
N THR A 70 -6.75 17.20 -0.96
CA THR A 70 -6.69 18.50 -0.31
C THR A 70 -5.87 19.51 -1.11
N SER A 71 -4.74 19.09 -1.67
CA SER A 71 -3.86 19.93 -2.50
C SER A 71 -4.54 20.44 -3.77
N PHE A 72 -5.45 19.66 -4.38
CA PHE A 72 -6.27 20.14 -5.49
C PHE A 72 -7.24 21.23 -5.06
N LYS A 73 -7.91 21.03 -3.92
CA LYS A 73 -8.86 22.02 -3.39
C LYS A 73 -8.18 23.33 -3.02
N GLU A 74 -6.99 23.25 -2.42
CA GLU A 74 -6.17 24.42 -2.10
C GLU A 74 -5.76 25.18 -3.36
N LEU A 75 -5.23 24.48 -4.38
CA LEU A 75 -4.87 25.09 -5.65
C LEU A 75 -6.08 25.74 -6.34
N ALA A 76 -7.21 25.04 -6.38
CA ALA A 76 -8.44 25.54 -6.98
C ALA A 76 -9.02 26.73 -6.22
N ALA A 77 -8.91 26.75 -4.87
CA ALA A 77 -9.33 27.86 -4.02
C ALA A 77 -8.45 29.11 -4.25
N GLU A 78 -7.14 28.95 -4.35
CA GLU A 78 -6.21 30.05 -4.69
C GLU A 78 -6.52 30.71 -6.04
N MET A 79 -7.04 29.91 -6.96
CA MET A 79 -7.43 30.38 -8.30
C MET A 79 -8.92 30.77 -8.39
N GLU A 80 -9.72 30.62 -7.33
CA GLU A 80 -11.18 30.79 -7.35
C GLU A 80 -11.62 32.15 -7.88
N GLU A 81 -10.90 33.23 -7.53
CA GLU A 81 -11.18 34.58 -8.01
C GLU A 81 -10.76 34.78 -9.47
N LYS A 82 -9.84 33.95 -9.97
CA LYS A 82 -9.25 34.05 -11.32
C LYS A 82 -9.94 33.14 -12.33
N VAL A 83 -10.63 32.08 -11.89
CA VAL A 83 -11.33 31.11 -12.79
C VAL A 83 -12.65 31.73 -13.25
N THR A 84 -12.56 32.77 -14.06
CA THR A 84 -13.70 33.43 -14.71
C THR A 84 -13.82 33.04 -16.18
N SER A 85 -12.79 32.47 -16.75
CA SER A 85 -12.71 32.08 -18.15
C SER A 85 -12.28 30.61 -18.33
N ASN A 86 -12.53 30.08 -19.53
CA ASN A 86 -12.14 28.74 -19.94
C ASN A 86 -10.63 28.52 -19.94
N ALA A 87 -9.88 29.56 -20.30
CA ALA A 87 -8.42 29.53 -20.32
C ALA A 87 -7.87 29.32 -18.90
N GLU A 88 -8.45 29.98 -17.93
CA GLU A 88 -8.05 29.87 -16.52
C GLU A 88 -8.40 28.50 -15.93
N LEU A 89 -9.56 27.94 -16.27
CA LEU A 89 -9.90 26.57 -15.90
C LEU A 89 -8.90 25.57 -16.51
N LEU A 90 -8.59 25.70 -17.79
CA LEU A 90 -7.62 24.79 -18.42
C LEU A 90 -6.23 24.94 -17.83
N ASN A 91 -5.82 26.15 -17.46
CA ASN A 91 -4.56 26.38 -16.76
C ASN A 91 -4.56 25.68 -15.38
N LEU A 92 -5.61 25.84 -14.59
CA LEU A 92 -5.75 25.14 -13.30
C LEU A 92 -5.60 23.62 -13.47
N LEU A 93 -6.33 23.04 -14.42
CA LEU A 93 -6.28 21.60 -14.64
C LEU A 93 -4.91 21.12 -15.16
N ASN A 94 -4.22 21.95 -15.97
CA ASN A 94 -2.87 21.63 -16.43
C ASN A 94 -1.85 21.74 -15.29
N GLU A 95 -1.95 22.75 -14.43
CA GLU A 95 -1.10 22.88 -13.25
C GLU A 95 -1.29 21.70 -12.30
N TRP A 96 -2.55 21.28 -12.07
CA TRP A 96 -2.84 20.10 -11.28
C TRP A 96 -2.23 18.84 -11.86
N LYS A 97 -2.35 18.61 -13.18
CA LYS A 97 -1.72 17.46 -13.85
C LYS A 97 -0.20 17.42 -13.64
N VAL A 98 0.45 18.60 -13.65
CA VAL A 98 1.89 18.69 -13.39
C VAL A 98 2.21 18.33 -11.93
N ILE A 99 1.39 18.80 -10.99
CA ILE A 99 1.55 18.47 -9.55
C ILE A 99 1.34 16.98 -9.34
N GLU A 100 0.24 16.42 -9.85
CA GLU A 100 -0.08 15.00 -9.77
C GLU A 100 1.04 14.13 -10.34
N ALA A 101 1.53 14.47 -11.54
CA ALA A 101 2.64 13.76 -12.17
C ALA A 101 3.92 13.82 -11.32
N ARG A 102 4.18 14.96 -10.68
CA ARG A 102 5.34 15.13 -9.78
C ARG A 102 5.21 14.26 -8.53
N GLU A 103 4.04 14.22 -7.91
CA GLU A 103 3.81 13.40 -6.72
C GLU A 103 3.87 11.89 -7.06
N MET A 104 3.30 11.49 -8.19
CA MET A 104 3.44 10.11 -8.69
C MET A 104 4.91 9.74 -8.97
N TYR A 105 5.67 10.67 -9.55
CA TYR A 105 7.11 10.46 -9.76
C TYR A 105 7.85 10.27 -8.44
N LYS A 106 7.59 11.09 -7.42
CA LYS A 106 8.22 10.94 -6.09
C LYS A 106 7.89 9.60 -5.45
N LEU A 107 6.62 9.16 -5.55
CA LEU A 107 6.22 7.84 -5.04
C LEU A 107 6.96 6.72 -5.77
N ALA A 108 7.04 6.78 -7.11
CA ALA A 108 7.77 5.82 -7.91
C ALA A 108 9.26 5.82 -7.54
N GLU A 109 9.87 6.99 -7.40
CA GLU A 109 11.27 7.14 -6.98
C GLU A 109 11.54 6.47 -5.63
N VAL A 110 10.71 6.75 -4.61
CA VAL A 110 10.85 6.14 -3.27
C VAL A 110 10.75 4.62 -3.36
N ARG A 111 9.79 4.07 -4.12
CA ARG A 111 9.65 2.62 -4.30
C ARG A 111 10.88 2.00 -4.97
N VAL A 112 11.36 2.60 -6.04
CA VAL A 112 12.54 2.13 -6.78
C VAL A 112 13.80 2.18 -5.90
N GLN A 113 14.02 3.28 -5.19
CA GLN A 113 15.18 3.43 -4.30
C GLN A 113 15.12 2.43 -3.14
N THR A 114 13.94 2.19 -2.57
CA THR A 114 13.76 1.19 -1.51
C THR A 114 14.08 -0.22 -2.01
N ILE A 115 13.60 -0.60 -3.20
CA ILE A 115 13.89 -1.92 -3.80
C ILE A 115 15.39 -2.06 -4.10
N LYS A 116 16.04 -1.03 -4.63
CA LYS A 116 17.51 -1.03 -4.84
C LYS A 116 18.26 -1.18 -3.52
N LYS A 117 17.86 -0.48 -2.49
CA LYS A 117 18.46 -0.58 -1.16
C LYS A 117 18.25 -1.97 -0.55
N PHE A 118 17.11 -2.59 -0.79
CA PHE A 118 16.85 -3.97 -0.39
C PHE A 118 17.82 -4.94 -1.07
N GLN A 119 18.01 -4.81 -2.39
CA GLN A 119 18.98 -5.60 -3.14
C GLN A 119 20.39 -5.43 -2.58
N GLU A 120 20.84 -4.18 -2.35
CA GLU A 120 22.16 -3.91 -1.76
C GLU A 120 22.33 -4.56 -0.39
N ASN A 121 21.31 -4.56 0.46
CA ASN A 121 21.36 -5.20 1.77
C ASN A 121 21.50 -6.72 1.65
N ILE A 122 20.84 -7.33 0.65
CA ILE A 122 20.98 -8.78 0.35
C ILE A 122 22.39 -9.08 -0.14
N ASP A 123 22.90 -8.35 -1.12
CA ASP A 123 24.20 -8.58 -1.76
C ASP A 123 25.36 -8.40 -0.78
N ASN A 124 25.24 -7.46 0.15
CA ASN A 124 26.23 -7.18 1.18
C ASN A 124 26.08 -8.05 2.43
N ASP A 125 25.20 -9.05 2.42
CA ASP A 125 24.89 -9.90 3.58
C ASP A 125 24.67 -9.08 4.86
N ALA A 126 23.78 -8.11 4.76
CA ALA A 126 23.49 -7.20 5.86
C ALA A 126 23.11 -7.95 7.14
N LYS A 127 23.53 -7.41 8.28
CA LYS A 127 23.21 -8.01 9.59
C LYS A 127 21.69 -8.11 9.77
N GLU A 128 21.24 -9.23 10.32
CA GLU A 128 19.83 -9.44 10.68
C GLU A 128 19.33 -8.29 11.57
N VAL A 129 20.01 -8.09 12.69
CA VAL A 129 19.76 -6.97 13.60
C VAL A 129 21.04 -6.10 13.66
N PRO A 130 20.94 -4.77 13.54
CA PRO A 130 19.71 -3.98 13.37
C PRO A 130 19.30 -3.72 11.90
N VAL A 131 20.11 -4.13 10.90
CA VAL A 131 19.99 -3.61 9.54
C VAL A 131 18.74 -4.12 8.83
N MET A 132 18.61 -5.45 8.67
CA MET A 132 17.45 -6.03 7.97
C MET A 132 16.15 -5.80 8.77
N HIS A 133 16.21 -5.97 10.08
CA HIS A 133 15.09 -5.75 10.96
C HIS A 133 14.54 -4.32 10.83
N ASN A 134 15.39 -3.30 11.05
CA ASN A 134 14.96 -1.90 10.95
C ASN A 134 14.50 -1.53 9.54
N PHE A 135 15.08 -2.15 8.52
CA PHE A 135 14.67 -1.94 7.14
C PHE A 135 13.22 -2.41 6.91
N PHE A 136 12.85 -3.57 7.42
CA PHE A 136 11.48 -4.06 7.31
C PHE A 136 10.49 -3.34 8.24
N VAL A 137 10.94 -2.83 9.40
CA VAL A 137 10.13 -1.92 10.22
C VAL A 137 9.71 -0.69 9.40
N GLN A 138 10.65 -0.13 8.64
CA GLN A 138 10.39 1.05 7.82
C GLN A 138 9.59 0.74 6.54
N PHE A 139 9.78 -0.46 5.96
CA PHE A 139 9.18 -0.86 4.69
C PHE A 139 8.49 -2.24 4.78
N PRO A 140 7.46 -2.40 5.61
CA PRO A 140 6.81 -3.68 5.86
C PRO A 140 6.14 -4.29 4.62
N TRP A 141 5.79 -3.46 3.63
CA TRP A 141 5.22 -3.90 2.36
C TRP A 141 6.16 -4.79 1.52
N LEU A 142 7.48 -4.78 1.82
CA LEU A 142 8.44 -5.70 1.20
C LEU A 142 8.27 -7.15 1.70
N LEU A 143 7.78 -7.35 2.91
CA LEU A 143 7.48 -8.67 3.46
C LEU A 143 6.21 -9.24 2.82
N ASP A 144 5.13 -8.47 2.89
CA ASP A 144 3.86 -8.76 2.22
C ASP A 144 3.03 -7.46 2.13
N PRO A 145 2.58 -7.06 0.94
CA PRO A 145 1.78 -5.85 0.77
C PRO A 145 0.41 -5.90 1.48
N ARG A 146 -0.03 -7.08 1.91
CA ARG A 146 -1.30 -7.30 2.64
C ARG A 146 -1.18 -7.13 4.14
N ILE A 147 0.03 -6.92 4.68
CA ILE A 147 0.24 -6.67 6.11
C ILE A 147 -0.38 -5.33 6.46
N MET A 148 -1.38 -5.35 7.35
CA MET A 148 -2.05 -4.14 7.83
C MET A 148 -1.48 -3.60 9.12
N ASN A 149 -1.27 -4.51 10.08
CA ASN A 149 -0.72 -4.20 11.37
C ASN A 149 0.41 -5.16 11.66
N PHE A 150 1.53 -4.65 12.13
CA PHE A 150 2.59 -5.49 12.65
C PHE A 150 3.15 -4.89 13.94
N LYS A 151 3.60 -5.79 14.83
CA LYS A 151 4.38 -5.45 16.02
C LYS A 151 5.77 -6.02 15.81
N ASP A 152 6.79 -5.24 16.07
CA ASP A 152 8.19 -5.65 16.00
C ASP A 152 8.75 -5.98 17.38
N GLU A 153 9.78 -6.80 17.42
CA GLU A 153 10.52 -7.20 18.62
C GLU A 153 9.62 -7.68 19.80
N VAL A 154 8.60 -8.46 19.49
CA VAL A 154 7.61 -8.87 20.48
C VAL A 154 8.11 -10.01 21.35
N ARG A 155 8.20 -9.80 22.67
CA ARG A 155 8.53 -10.84 23.63
C ARG A 155 7.31 -11.64 24.07
N TYR A 156 7.50 -12.91 24.37
CA TYR A 156 6.45 -13.78 24.90
C TYR A 156 5.81 -13.20 26.17
N SER A 157 6.64 -12.71 27.09
CA SER A 157 6.16 -12.06 28.30
C SER A 157 5.25 -10.86 28.04
N THR A 158 5.58 -10.04 27.03
CA THR A 158 4.75 -8.89 26.63
C THR A 158 3.40 -9.34 26.08
N LEU A 159 3.38 -10.34 25.20
CA LEU A 159 2.14 -10.88 24.63
C LEU A 159 1.22 -11.49 25.70
N LEU A 160 1.80 -12.18 26.65
CA LEU A 160 1.02 -12.83 27.71
C LEU A 160 0.50 -11.83 28.75
N ARG A 161 1.27 -10.81 29.12
CA ARG A 161 0.82 -9.75 30.04
C ARG A 161 -0.36 -8.95 29.52
N GLU A 162 -0.50 -8.82 28.22
CA GLU A 162 -1.69 -8.20 27.61
C GLU A 162 -2.98 -9.00 27.85
N ARG A 163 -2.89 -10.31 28.20
CA ARG A 163 -4.03 -11.23 28.30
C ARG A 163 -4.11 -12.07 29.59
N PHE A 164 -3.01 -12.22 30.30
CA PHE A 164 -2.90 -13.13 31.47
C PHE A 164 -2.10 -12.47 32.58
N ASP A 165 -2.36 -12.93 33.82
CA ASP A 165 -1.58 -12.57 35.02
C ASP A 165 -0.14 -13.11 34.96
N ASP A 166 0.80 -12.41 35.58
CA ASP A 166 2.23 -12.75 35.61
C ASP A 166 2.55 -14.21 36.02
N SER A 167 1.65 -14.87 36.76
CA SER A 167 1.79 -16.28 37.21
C SER A 167 1.75 -17.31 36.06
N LYS A 168 1.36 -16.91 34.86
CA LYS A 168 1.25 -17.77 33.66
C LYS A 168 2.33 -17.49 32.61
N LEU A 169 3.34 -16.71 32.96
CA LEU A 169 4.44 -16.43 32.03
C LEU A 169 5.30 -17.67 31.82
N PRO A 170 5.83 -17.91 30.60
CA PRO A 170 6.71 -19.03 30.33
C PRO A 170 8.08 -18.83 31.00
N ASP A 171 8.73 -19.95 31.38
CA ASP A 171 10.08 -19.94 31.94
C ASP A 171 11.12 -19.41 30.94
N VAL A 172 10.82 -19.47 29.64
CA VAL A 172 11.69 -18.98 28.55
C VAL A 172 11.01 -17.82 27.85
N ASP A 173 11.57 -16.61 28.01
CA ASP A 173 11.09 -15.40 27.36
C ASP A 173 11.79 -15.21 26.01
N ARG A 174 11.18 -15.72 24.92
CA ARG A 174 11.68 -15.56 23.56
C ARG A 174 11.13 -14.28 22.92
N ARG A 175 11.87 -13.76 21.94
CA ARG A 175 11.49 -12.60 21.15
C ARG A 175 11.22 -13.02 19.72
N LEU A 176 10.08 -12.56 19.18
CA LEU A 176 9.72 -12.67 17.79
C LEU A 176 10.21 -11.42 17.05
N ASP A 177 10.68 -11.54 15.83
CA ASP A 177 11.04 -10.36 15.02
C ASP A 177 9.78 -9.56 14.70
N PHE A 178 8.76 -10.20 14.12
CA PHE A 178 7.49 -9.53 13.81
C PHE A 178 6.29 -10.42 14.08
N LEU A 179 5.21 -9.79 14.53
CA LEU A 179 3.90 -10.39 14.69
C LEU A 179 2.88 -9.58 13.88
N CYS A 180 2.29 -10.18 12.86
CA CYS A 180 1.45 -9.51 11.89
C CYS A 180 0.04 -10.09 11.85
N HIS A 181 -0.94 -9.23 11.55
CA HIS A 181 -2.32 -9.62 11.32
C HIS A 181 -2.75 -9.29 9.89
N ASN A 182 -3.58 -10.15 9.29
CA ASN A 182 -4.26 -9.83 8.04
C ASN A 182 -5.78 -9.67 8.26
N PHE A 183 -6.49 -9.29 7.19
CA PHE A 183 -7.94 -9.04 7.21
C PHE A 183 -8.81 -10.27 7.54
N VAL A 184 -8.27 -11.48 7.42
CA VAL A 184 -9.05 -12.73 7.51
C VAL A 184 -8.88 -13.40 8.89
N GLY A 185 -8.31 -12.71 9.88
CA GLY A 185 -8.08 -13.26 11.21
C GLY A 185 -6.93 -14.27 11.27
N GLN A 186 -6.01 -14.24 10.30
CA GLN A 186 -4.78 -15.02 10.37
C GLN A 186 -3.68 -14.22 11.05
N LEU A 187 -2.92 -14.88 11.91
CA LEU A 187 -1.76 -14.33 12.57
C LEU A 187 -0.50 -14.88 11.90
N PHE A 188 0.39 -13.97 11.52
CA PHE A 188 1.67 -14.33 10.94
C PHE A 188 2.82 -13.93 11.85
N ILE A 189 3.69 -14.87 12.13
CA ILE A 189 5.01 -14.61 12.68
C ILE A 189 5.96 -14.48 11.51
N ILE A 190 6.84 -13.49 11.52
CA ILE A 190 7.93 -13.38 10.56
C ILE A 190 9.23 -13.44 11.34
N GLU A 191 10.03 -14.42 11.01
CA GLU A 191 11.35 -14.66 11.59
C GLU A 191 12.40 -14.45 10.51
N LEU A 192 13.28 -13.49 10.73
CA LEU A 192 14.36 -13.16 9.82
C LEU A 192 15.63 -13.94 10.18
N LYS A 193 16.38 -14.27 9.18
CA LYS A 193 17.79 -14.70 9.30
C LYS A 193 18.63 -13.86 8.35
N ARG A 194 19.95 -13.83 8.56
CA ARG A 194 20.85 -13.09 7.65
C ARG A 194 20.65 -13.54 6.20
N PRO A 195 20.83 -12.64 5.20
CA PRO A 195 20.70 -12.99 3.79
C PRO A 195 21.57 -14.17 3.33
N SER A 196 22.75 -14.37 3.92
CA SER A 196 23.61 -15.52 3.62
C SER A 196 23.23 -16.82 4.34
N LYS A 197 22.32 -16.76 5.34
CA LYS A 197 22.01 -17.92 6.19
C LYS A 197 21.22 -18.99 5.42
N VAL A 198 21.81 -20.18 5.32
CA VAL A 198 21.12 -21.40 4.88
C VAL A 198 20.33 -21.96 6.04
N LEU A 199 19.02 -22.12 5.82
CA LEU A 199 18.07 -22.57 6.85
C LEU A 199 18.22 -24.08 7.09
N SER A 200 18.42 -24.46 8.35
CA SER A 200 18.61 -25.83 8.78
C SER A 200 17.43 -26.35 9.60
N SER A 201 17.58 -27.48 10.25
CA SER A 201 16.57 -28.05 11.17
C SER A 201 16.29 -27.13 12.36
N ASP A 202 17.34 -26.47 12.88
CA ASP A 202 17.25 -25.64 14.07
C ASP A 202 16.35 -24.41 13.83
N GLU A 203 16.50 -23.75 12.69
CA GLU A 203 15.63 -22.61 12.35
C GLU A 203 14.20 -23.06 12.09
N LEU A 204 14.00 -24.24 11.50
CA LEU A 204 12.65 -24.81 11.32
C LEU A 204 11.98 -25.15 12.64
N GLU A 205 12.73 -25.71 13.59
CA GLU A 205 12.25 -26.03 14.92
C GLU A 205 11.91 -24.77 15.70
N GLN A 206 12.77 -23.76 15.65
CA GLN A 206 12.52 -22.46 16.27
C GLN A 206 11.23 -21.83 15.72
N ALA A 207 11.04 -21.84 14.39
CA ALA A 207 9.84 -21.30 13.76
C ALA A 207 8.57 -22.07 14.22
N MET A 208 8.65 -23.39 14.34
CA MET A 208 7.54 -24.22 14.82
C MET A 208 7.22 -23.96 16.29
N GLU A 209 8.24 -23.81 17.14
CA GLU A 209 8.05 -23.44 18.55
C GLU A 209 7.30 -22.10 18.69
N TYR A 210 7.57 -21.15 17.81
CA TYR A 210 6.84 -19.87 17.79
C TYR A 210 5.36 -20.06 17.43
N VAL A 211 5.07 -20.88 16.42
CA VAL A 211 3.69 -21.21 16.02
C VAL A 211 2.95 -21.89 17.16
N ASP A 212 3.54 -22.94 17.76
CA ASP A 212 2.95 -23.69 18.86
C ASP A 212 2.66 -22.79 20.07
N PHE A 213 3.62 -21.92 20.42
CA PHE A 213 3.46 -20.99 21.54
C PHE A 213 2.30 -20.02 21.30
N ILE A 214 2.28 -19.36 20.14
CA ILE A 214 1.24 -18.38 19.81
C ILE A 214 -0.12 -19.07 19.71
N GLN A 215 -0.20 -20.23 19.07
CA GLN A 215 -1.46 -20.98 18.94
C GLN A 215 -2.01 -21.41 20.29
N LYS A 216 -1.14 -21.86 21.18
CA LYS A 216 -1.53 -22.31 22.53
C LYS A 216 -2.00 -21.17 23.43
N HIS A 217 -1.34 -20.02 23.36
CA HIS A 217 -1.56 -18.93 24.32
C HIS A 217 -2.42 -17.78 23.78
N LEU A 218 -2.40 -17.54 22.48
CA LEU A 218 -3.14 -16.46 21.83
C LEU A 218 -4.23 -16.95 20.88
N GLY A 219 -4.27 -18.25 20.58
CA GLY A 219 -5.33 -18.87 19.81
C GLY A 219 -6.67 -18.68 20.54
N ASN A 220 -7.61 -17.98 19.89
CA ASN A 220 -8.98 -17.81 20.36
C ASN A 220 -9.93 -17.92 19.16
N GLU A 221 -11.22 -17.79 19.41
CA GLU A 221 -12.27 -17.89 18.37
C GLU A 221 -12.09 -16.93 17.19
N ASN A 222 -11.28 -15.86 17.35
CA ASN A 222 -11.02 -14.86 16.31
C ASN A 222 -9.70 -15.11 15.54
N ILE A 223 -8.87 -16.08 15.96
CA ILE A 223 -7.63 -16.44 15.27
C ILE A 223 -7.81 -17.81 14.63
N ASN A 224 -8.11 -17.80 13.33
CA ASN A 224 -8.37 -19.02 12.56
C ASN A 224 -7.11 -19.85 12.30
N LYS A 225 -5.95 -19.20 12.21
CA LYS A 225 -4.68 -19.84 11.91
C LYS A 225 -3.49 -18.97 12.33
N VAL A 226 -2.44 -19.66 12.80
CA VAL A 226 -1.11 -19.08 13.02
C VAL A 226 -0.14 -19.71 12.05
N SER A 227 0.71 -18.92 11.41
CA SER A 227 1.76 -19.39 10.52
C SER A 227 3.04 -18.59 10.74
N CYS A 228 4.21 -19.22 10.57
CA CYS A 228 5.49 -18.55 10.61
C CYS A 228 6.12 -18.48 9.22
N TYR A 229 6.44 -17.28 8.75
CA TYR A 229 7.30 -17.06 7.61
C TYR A 229 8.74 -17.01 8.09
N LEU A 230 9.51 -18.03 7.72
CA LEU A 230 10.94 -18.10 8.01
C LEU A 230 11.72 -17.63 6.79
N ILE A 231 12.49 -16.54 6.94
CA ILE A 231 13.18 -15.85 5.84
C ILE A 231 14.67 -16.03 5.95
N GLY A 232 15.30 -16.51 4.88
CA GLY A 232 16.75 -16.70 4.79
C GLY A 232 17.23 -16.81 3.34
N LYS A 233 18.45 -17.33 3.14
CA LYS A 233 19.01 -17.49 1.80
C LYS A 233 18.31 -18.58 0.99
N LYS A 234 18.31 -19.78 1.52
CA LYS A 234 17.71 -20.99 0.96
C LYS A 234 17.53 -22.02 2.06
N LEU A 235 16.71 -23.02 1.78
CA LEU A 235 16.65 -24.21 2.61
C LEU A 235 17.88 -25.12 2.38
N SER A 236 18.37 -25.77 3.45
CA SER A 236 19.43 -26.77 3.35
C SER A 236 19.03 -27.92 2.42
N ASP A 237 20.01 -28.42 1.63
CA ASP A 237 19.81 -29.52 0.69
C ASP A 237 19.72 -30.89 1.40
N SER A 238 19.86 -30.97 2.73
CA SER A 238 19.67 -32.18 3.53
C SER A 238 18.27 -32.76 3.35
N SER A 239 18.20 -34.06 3.03
CA SER A 239 16.92 -34.76 2.83
C SER A 239 16.00 -34.75 4.05
N ILE A 240 16.61 -34.70 5.26
CA ILE A 240 15.87 -34.62 6.53
C ILE A 240 15.21 -33.23 6.63
N VAL A 241 15.97 -32.16 6.37
CA VAL A 241 15.48 -30.78 6.42
C VAL A 241 14.41 -30.55 5.39
N GLN A 242 14.61 -31.05 4.17
CA GLN A 242 13.63 -30.96 3.07
C GLN A 242 12.31 -31.64 3.41
N ARG A 243 12.34 -32.86 3.98
CA ARG A 243 11.12 -33.55 4.40
C ARG A 243 10.39 -32.83 5.53
N LYS A 244 11.13 -32.31 6.50
CA LYS A 244 10.57 -31.54 7.62
C LYS A 244 9.90 -30.26 7.13
N ALA A 245 10.59 -29.50 6.29
CA ALA A 245 10.07 -28.28 5.68
C ALA A 245 8.83 -28.55 4.80
N LYS A 246 8.80 -29.67 4.08
CA LYS A 246 7.63 -30.09 3.31
C LYS A 246 6.42 -30.34 4.23
N SER A 247 6.60 -31.08 5.31
CA SER A 247 5.54 -31.35 6.30
C SER A 247 4.97 -30.07 6.89
N TYR A 248 5.83 -29.14 7.33
CA TYR A 248 5.40 -27.86 7.89
C TYR A 248 4.70 -26.94 6.90
N ARG A 249 5.10 -27.04 5.61
CA ARG A 249 4.43 -26.30 4.53
C ARG A 249 3.05 -26.88 4.23
N GLU A 250 2.92 -28.21 4.21
CA GLU A 250 1.64 -28.89 3.94
C GLU A 250 0.61 -28.62 5.06
N SER A 251 1.04 -28.55 6.33
CA SER A 251 0.20 -28.12 7.43
C SER A 251 -0.07 -26.59 7.42
N GLY A 252 0.82 -25.83 6.73
CA GLY A 252 0.77 -24.37 6.66
C GLY A 252 1.26 -23.68 7.93
N ASP A 253 2.03 -24.38 8.77
CA ASP A 253 2.54 -23.85 10.02
C ASP A 253 3.81 -23.03 9.79
N VAL A 254 4.76 -23.54 8.98
CA VAL A 254 5.98 -22.82 8.61
C VAL A 254 6.09 -22.71 7.10
N ILE A 255 6.21 -21.49 6.63
CA ILE A 255 6.37 -21.14 5.22
C ILE A 255 7.74 -20.51 5.05
N ILE A 256 8.60 -21.19 4.27
CA ILE A 256 9.93 -20.68 3.97
C ILE A 256 9.85 -19.70 2.82
N ARG A 257 10.52 -18.57 2.98
CA ARG A 257 10.71 -17.56 1.95
C ARG A 257 12.19 -17.23 1.82
N THR A 258 12.63 -16.92 0.64
CA THR A 258 13.98 -16.41 0.41
C THR A 258 13.95 -14.90 0.20
N TYR A 259 15.07 -14.24 0.48
CA TYR A 259 15.21 -12.82 0.18
C TYR A 259 15.05 -12.53 -1.32
N ASP A 260 15.52 -13.43 -2.18
CA ASP A 260 15.37 -13.32 -3.64
C ASP A 260 13.90 -13.40 -4.07
N GLU A 261 13.10 -14.27 -3.41
CA GLU A 261 11.65 -14.33 -3.65
C GLU A 261 10.95 -13.05 -3.20
N LEU A 262 11.31 -12.49 -2.05
CA LEU A 262 10.77 -11.22 -1.58
C LEU A 262 11.12 -10.07 -2.53
N LEU A 263 12.37 -10.00 -2.96
CA LEU A 263 12.83 -8.99 -3.91
C LEU A 263 12.09 -9.12 -5.25
N SER A 264 11.99 -10.34 -5.78
CA SER A 264 11.27 -10.60 -7.03
C SER A 264 9.78 -10.24 -6.93
N ALA A 265 9.16 -10.55 -5.80
CA ALA A 265 7.77 -10.18 -5.52
C ALA A 265 7.59 -8.66 -5.45
N ALA A 266 8.51 -7.96 -4.77
CA ALA A 266 8.49 -6.50 -4.68
C ALA A 266 8.66 -5.84 -6.06
N MET A 267 9.60 -6.31 -6.87
CA MET A 267 9.81 -5.83 -8.23
C MET A 267 8.57 -6.04 -9.11
N LYS A 268 7.96 -7.23 -9.04
CA LYS A 268 6.76 -7.54 -9.80
C LYS A 268 5.56 -6.71 -9.36
N TYR A 269 5.34 -6.57 -8.05
CA TYR A 269 4.22 -5.81 -7.51
C TYR A 269 4.30 -4.31 -7.84
N HIS A 270 5.51 -3.79 -7.96
CA HIS A 270 5.76 -2.39 -8.27
C HIS A 270 6.27 -2.14 -9.70
N SER A 271 6.09 -3.11 -10.62
CA SER A 271 6.60 -3.02 -12.00
C SER A 271 6.14 -1.75 -12.71
N GLU A 272 4.86 -1.39 -12.59
CA GLU A 272 4.31 -0.17 -13.21
C GLU A 272 5.00 1.11 -12.70
N PHE A 273 5.31 1.19 -11.39
CA PHE A 273 6.05 2.32 -10.83
C PHE A 273 7.49 2.36 -11.33
N ILE A 274 8.14 1.21 -11.45
CA ILE A 274 9.51 1.07 -11.94
C ILE A 274 9.58 1.50 -13.41
N GLU A 275 8.68 0.97 -14.24
CA GLU A 275 8.59 1.29 -15.67
C GLU A 275 8.36 2.78 -15.88
N LYS A 276 7.43 3.37 -15.13
CA LYS A 276 7.13 4.80 -15.23
C LYS A 276 8.29 5.68 -14.79
N TYR A 277 8.98 5.29 -13.72
CA TYR A 277 10.18 5.97 -13.27
C TYR A 277 11.30 5.94 -14.31
N GLU A 278 11.54 4.78 -14.94
CA GLU A 278 12.56 4.62 -15.97
C GLU A 278 12.21 5.37 -17.26
N GLU A 279 10.94 5.38 -17.67
CA GLU A 279 10.44 6.13 -18.81
C GLU A 279 10.74 7.64 -18.65
N ILE A 280 10.40 8.19 -17.49
CA ILE A 280 10.62 9.61 -17.19
C ILE A 280 12.12 9.96 -17.18
N ASN A 281 12.96 9.08 -16.63
CA ASN A 281 14.41 9.32 -16.56
C ASN A 281 15.13 9.14 -17.89
N ARG A 282 14.61 8.33 -18.82
CA ARG A 282 15.14 8.23 -20.19
C ARG A 282 14.86 9.46 -21.02
N ASN A 283 13.84 10.22 -20.68
CA ASN A 283 13.41 11.42 -21.40
C ASN A 283 13.99 12.73 -20.79
N LYS A 284 14.83 12.63 -19.78
CA LYS A 284 15.62 13.73 -19.22
C LYS A 284 17.02 13.75 -19.81
#